data_6dacc7053b0dd84d37457c704ce7771b
#
_entry.id   6dacc7053b0dd84d37457c704ce7771b
#
_cell.length_a   1.000
_cell.length_b   1.000
_cell.length_c   1.000
_cell.angle_alpha   90.00
_cell.angle_beta   90.00
_cell.angle_gamma   90.00
#
_symmetry.space_group_name_H-M   'P 1'
#
loop_
_entity.id
_entity.type
_entity.pdbx_description
1 polymer ?
#
loop_
_entity_poly.entity_id
_entity_poly.type
_entity_poly.pdbx_seq_one_letter_code
_entity_poly.pdbx_strand_id
1 'polypeptide(L)'
;MDKRFLALLAAFGATSIYGLNHTIAKVIMPFYIGANGLVLLRVLGATLLFWGIGYFFPKEKVDRSDWGRIFIAAAFGMCFNMQLFIKGLSLSTPINSSVIVTLTPVIVLILSVIFLKELITPKKIIGIALGFAGAITLILYGNSFTFNAPNIPLGNALMVGNAFCFGVYLVMVKPLALKYNTITLMKWMFPLGVLMNLPISISEFSEVDWMGLPWEAVWRMGFVVLFTTFFAYLLNMFALKEVPPTTIGVFTYLQPLIAIIYASITGNDQMDGIKTLAAILVFGGVYLVTRKPKKVMSKEKKHQFQ
;
A
#
# COMPACT_ATOMS: atom_id res chain seq x y z
N MET A 1 -14.88 -19.06 -9.40
CA MET A 1 -13.88 -18.78 -8.35
C MET A 1 -14.52 -17.97 -7.23
N ASP A 2 -14.20 -18.27 -5.97
CA ASP A 2 -14.73 -17.50 -4.82
C ASP A 2 -14.23 -16.04 -4.92
N LYS A 3 -15.15 -15.06 -4.88
CA LYS A 3 -14.83 -13.61 -4.96
C LYS A 3 -13.81 -13.19 -3.92
N ARG A 4 -13.90 -13.79 -2.71
CA ARG A 4 -12.95 -13.56 -1.64
C ARG A 4 -11.53 -14.05 -1.99
N PHE A 5 -11.40 -15.20 -2.64
CA PHE A 5 -10.11 -15.73 -3.08
C PHE A 5 -9.46 -14.78 -4.09
N LEU A 6 -10.23 -14.28 -5.07
CA LEU A 6 -9.75 -13.27 -6.02
C LEU A 6 -9.31 -11.98 -5.33
N ALA A 7 -10.05 -11.55 -4.30
CA ALA A 7 -9.68 -10.38 -3.51
C ALA A 7 -8.36 -10.56 -2.74
N LEU A 8 -8.12 -11.76 -2.20
CA LEU A 8 -6.85 -12.08 -1.53
C LEU A 8 -5.69 -12.14 -2.53
N LEU A 9 -5.90 -12.69 -3.73
CA LEU A 9 -4.91 -12.65 -4.80
C LEU A 9 -4.62 -11.22 -5.26
N ALA A 10 -5.63 -10.36 -5.35
CA ALA A 10 -5.44 -8.96 -5.69
C ALA A 10 -4.63 -8.23 -4.59
N ALA A 11 -4.92 -8.47 -3.32
CA ALA A 11 -4.15 -7.91 -2.20
C ALA A 11 -2.68 -8.41 -2.22
N PHE A 12 -2.46 -9.69 -2.53
CA PHE A 12 -1.12 -10.25 -2.70
C PHE A 12 -0.39 -9.59 -3.88
N GLY A 13 -1.04 -9.44 -5.03
CA GLY A 13 -0.47 -8.78 -6.21
C GLY A 13 -0.09 -7.31 -5.92
N ALA A 14 -0.98 -6.55 -5.29
CA ALA A 14 -0.70 -5.17 -4.90
C ALA A 14 0.52 -5.08 -3.95
N THR A 15 0.58 -5.97 -2.96
CA THR A 15 1.68 -6.02 -1.99
C THR A 15 3.00 -6.42 -2.64
N SER A 16 2.98 -7.34 -3.61
CA SER A 16 4.16 -7.73 -4.38
C SER A 16 4.73 -6.56 -5.17
N ILE A 17 3.86 -5.79 -5.82
CA ILE A 17 4.26 -4.56 -6.51
C ILE A 17 4.87 -3.55 -5.54
N TYR A 18 4.28 -3.34 -4.36
CA TYR A 18 4.83 -2.43 -3.36
C TYR A 18 6.17 -2.90 -2.80
N GLY A 19 6.35 -4.21 -2.58
CA GLY A 19 7.63 -4.77 -2.12
C GLY A 19 8.79 -4.46 -3.08
N LEU A 20 8.55 -4.59 -4.39
CA LEU A 20 9.54 -4.23 -5.42
C LEU A 20 9.78 -2.72 -5.51
N ASN A 21 8.75 -1.91 -5.25
CA ASN A 21 8.83 -0.46 -5.40
C ASN A 21 9.84 0.19 -4.46
N HIS A 22 10.10 -0.35 -3.27
CA HIS A 22 11.08 0.21 -2.32
C HIS A 22 12.46 0.37 -2.97
N THR A 23 12.91 -0.63 -3.70
CA THR A 23 14.21 -0.59 -4.39
C THR A 23 14.13 0.20 -5.69
N ILE A 24 13.11 -0.05 -6.53
CA ILE A 24 12.98 0.57 -7.85
C ILE A 24 12.85 2.10 -7.74
N ALA A 25 12.00 2.60 -6.84
CA ALA A 25 11.82 4.03 -6.65
C ALA A 25 13.04 4.71 -6.00
N LYS A 26 13.77 4.02 -5.11
CA LYS A 26 14.95 4.59 -4.46
C LYS A 26 16.06 4.90 -5.45
N VAL A 27 16.28 4.02 -6.43
CA VAL A 27 17.39 4.16 -7.40
C VAL A 27 17.21 5.36 -8.33
N ILE A 28 15.97 5.76 -8.65
CA ILE A 28 15.75 6.93 -9.52
C ILE A 28 15.86 8.26 -8.78
N MET A 29 15.85 8.24 -7.43
CA MET A 29 15.92 9.46 -6.61
C MET A 29 17.30 9.62 -5.97
N PRO A 30 17.85 10.84 -5.88
CA PRO A 30 17.37 12.08 -6.49
C PRO A 30 17.90 12.32 -7.91
N PHE A 31 18.65 11.39 -8.48
CA PHE A 31 19.47 11.61 -9.69
C PHE A 31 18.68 12.00 -10.93
N TYR A 32 17.52 11.38 -11.14
CA TYR A 32 16.71 11.61 -12.35
C TYR A 32 15.47 12.44 -12.07
N ILE A 33 14.94 12.35 -10.85
CA ILE A 33 13.75 13.09 -10.41
C ILE A 33 13.78 13.26 -8.89
N GLY A 34 13.39 14.44 -8.42
CA GLY A 34 13.20 14.69 -6.99
C GLY A 34 12.04 13.88 -6.41
N ALA A 35 12.02 13.73 -5.08
CA ALA A 35 11.00 12.93 -4.40
C ALA A 35 9.58 13.47 -4.65
N ASN A 36 9.39 14.79 -4.53
CA ASN A 36 8.08 15.40 -4.75
C ASN A 36 7.70 15.35 -6.24
N GLY A 37 8.67 15.57 -7.16
CA GLY A 37 8.47 15.44 -8.60
C GLY A 37 7.99 14.04 -8.99
N LEU A 38 8.56 12.98 -8.38
CA LEU A 38 8.11 11.60 -8.60
C LEU A 38 6.65 11.38 -8.14
N VAL A 39 6.22 11.99 -7.04
CA VAL A 39 4.82 11.91 -6.60
C VAL A 39 3.90 12.58 -7.62
N LEU A 40 4.27 13.74 -8.17
CA LEU A 40 3.48 14.41 -9.19
C LEU A 40 3.37 13.56 -10.47
N LEU A 41 4.47 12.95 -10.92
CA LEU A 41 4.48 12.00 -12.04
C LEU A 41 3.49 10.84 -11.81
N ARG A 42 3.48 10.28 -10.61
CA ARG A 42 2.58 9.18 -10.22
C ARG A 42 1.12 9.57 -10.32
N VAL A 43 0.73 10.69 -9.69
CA VAL A 43 -0.68 11.10 -9.65
C VAL A 43 -1.16 11.60 -11.00
N LEU A 44 -0.32 12.28 -11.80
CA LEU A 44 -0.63 12.68 -13.17
C LEU A 44 -0.81 11.46 -14.08
N GLY A 45 0.15 10.55 -14.08
CA GLY A 45 0.10 9.36 -14.91
C GLY A 45 -1.12 8.47 -14.56
N ALA A 46 -1.39 8.27 -13.27
CA ALA A 46 -2.57 7.52 -12.84
C ALA A 46 -3.88 8.25 -13.19
N THR A 47 -3.92 9.58 -13.10
CA THR A 47 -5.08 10.38 -13.54
C THR A 47 -5.37 10.12 -15.01
N LEU A 48 -4.38 10.22 -15.88
CA LEU A 48 -4.55 9.98 -17.32
C LEU A 48 -5.04 8.55 -17.59
N LEU A 49 -4.46 7.55 -16.90
CA LEU A 49 -4.85 6.15 -17.07
C LEU A 49 -6.28 5.89 -16.60
N PHE A 50 -6.68 6.38 -15.41
CA PHE A 50 -8.02 6.17 -14.90
C PHE A 50 -9.08 6.94 -15.69
N TRP A 51 -8.76 8.13 -16.23
CA TRP A 51 -9.67 8.85 -17.12
C TRP A 51 -9.77 8.18 -18.48
N GLY A 52 -8.64 7.73 -19.05
CA GLY A 52 -8.63 6.98 -20.32
C GLY A 52 -9.46 5.72 -20.25
N ILE A 53 -9.23 4.87 -19.24
CA ILE A 53 -10.02 3.64 -19.05
C ILE A 53 -11.46 3.98 -18.66
N GLY A 54 -11.68 4.99 -17.83
CA GLY A 54 -13.01 5.43 -17.39
C GLY A 54 -13.93 5.90 -18.53
N TYR A 55 -13.36 6.19 -19.70
CA TYR A 55 -14.15 6.48 -20.92
C TYR A 55 -14.97 5.27 -21.38
N PHE A 56 -14.44 4.07 -21.17
CA PHE A 56 -15.09 2.80 -21.58
C PHE A 56 -16.03 2.22 -20.51
N PHE A 57 -16.11 2.84 -19.34
CA PHE A 57 -16.98 2.38 -18.25
C PHE A 57 -18.26 3.22 -18.17
N PRO A 58 -19.38 2.62 -17.69
CA PRO A 58 -20.62 3.37 -17.47
C PRO A 58 -20.42 4.61 -16.62
N LYS A 59 -21.04 5.71 -17.01
CA LYS A 59 -21.01 6.97 -16.25
C LYS A 59 -21.82 6.79 -14.96
N GLU A 60 -21.14 6.79 -13.83
CA GLU A 60 -21.72 6.71 -12.50
C GLU A 60 -21.65 8.09 -11.83
N LYS A 61 -22.78 8.56 -11.29
CA LYS A 61 -22.85 9.83 -10.57
C LYS A 61 -22.44 9.61 -9.11
N VAL A 62 -21.58 10.46 -8.61
CA VAL A 62 -21.20 10.50 -7.19
C VAL A 62 -22.18 11.38 -6.43
N ASP A 63 -22.74 10.87 -5.32
CA ASP A 63 -23.65 11.62 -4.47
C ASP A 63 -22.93 12.80 -3.81
N ARG A 64 -23.64 13.93 -3.68
CA ARG A 64 -23.05 15.14 -3.09
C ARG A 64 -22.55 14.94 -1.66
N SER A 65 -23.21 14.10 -0.88
CA SER A 65 -22.84 13.75 0.49
C SER A 65 -21.50 12.99 0.61
N ASP A 66 -21.06 12.30 -0.44
CA ASP A 66 -19.86 11.48 -0.41
C ASP A 66 -18.59 12.24 -0.82
N TRP A 67 -18.74 13.44 -1.41
CA TRP A 67 -17.58 14.23 -1.88
C TRP A 67 -16.60 14.59 -0.74
N GLY A 68 -17.12 14.93 0.45
CA GLY A 68 -16.25 15.19 1.62
C GLY A 68 -15.38 13.98 1.98
N ARG A 69 -15.97 12.78 1.94
CA ARG A 69 -15.23 11.53 2.20
C ARG A 69 -14.25 11.20 1.08
N ILE A 70 -14.62 11.44 -0.18
CA ILE A 70 -13.72 11.27 -1.34
C ILE A 70 -12.54 12.23 -1.23
N PHE A 71 -12.77 13.49 -0.84
CA PHE A 71 -11.71 14.48 -0.64
C PHE A 71 -10.73 14.05 0.46
N ILE A 72 -11.24 13.61 1.62
CA ILE A 72 -10.40 13.10 2.72
C ILE A 72 -9.62 11.86 2.27
N ALA A 73 -10.27 10.92 1.59
CA ALA A 73 -9.61 9.72 1.08
C ALA A 73 -8.53 10.06 0.04
N ALA A 74 -8.77 11.05 -0.84
CA ALA A 74 -7.78 11.54 -1.79
C ALA A 74 -6.60 12.24 -1.10
N ALA A 75 -6.88 13.09 -0.11
CA ALA A 75 -5.84 13.79 0.66
C ALA A 75 -4.91 12.79 1.38
N PHE A 76 -5.49 11.82 2.08
CA PHE A 76 -4.71 10.83 2.82
C PHE A 76 -4.11 9.73 1.93
N GLY A 77 -4.76 9.35 0.83
CA GLY A 77 -4.27 8.29 -0.07
C GLY A 77 -3.34 8.77 -1.18
N MET A 78 -3.68 9.89 -1.85
CA MET A 78 -3.01 10.36 -3.06
C MET A 78 -2.05 11.54 -2.81
N CYS A 79 -2.21 12.27 -1.69
CA CYS A 79 -1.29 13.36 -1.36
C CYS A 79 -0.40 12.97 -0.17
N PHE A 80 -0.87 13.04 1.06
CA PHE A 80 -0.03 12.84 2.25
C PHE A 80 0.66 11.48 2.26
N ASN A 81 -0.06 10.41 1.99
CA ASN A 81 0.52 9.07 1.95
C ASN A 81 1.69 9.00 0.96
N MET A 82 1.49 9.46 -0.28
CA MET A 82 2.52 9.37 -1.32
C MET A 82 3.70 10.28 -1.03
N GLN A 83 3.46 11.52 -0.58
CA GLN A 83 4.52 12.46 -0.23
C GLN A 83 5.37 11.93 0.93
N LEU A 84 4.72 11.49 2.01
CA LEU A 84 5.42 10.97 3.19
C LEU A 84 6.21 9.71 2.87
N PHE A 85 5.67 8.81 2.03
CA PHE A 85 6.38 7.60 1.60
C PHE A 85 7.61 7.92 0.76
N ILE A 86 7.44 8.65 -0.34
CA ILE A 86 8.52 8.90 -1.29
C ILE A 86 9.59 9.81 -0.67
N LYS A 87 9.19 10.87 0.05
CA LYS A 87 10.14 11.73 0.77
C LYS A 87 10.86 10.96 1.89
N GLY A 88 10.13 10.16 2.65
CA GLY A 88 10.71 9.30 3.68
C GLY A 88 11.73 8.31 3.09
N LEU A 89 11.40 7.66 1.96
CA LEU A 89 12.30 6.75 1.25
C LEU A 89 13.53 7.46 0.69
N SER A 90 13.40 8.69 0.19
CA SER A 90 14.54 9.47 -0.31
C SER A 90 15.54 9.80 0.79
N LEU A 91 15.08 10.05 2.03
CA LEU A 91 15.90 10.42 3.18
C LEU A 91 16.41 9.22 3.98
N SER A 92 15.78 8.05 3.88
CA SER A 92 16.12 6.83 4.62
C SER A 92 16.55 5.69 3.68
N THR A 93 16.62 4.48 4.19
CA THR A 93 16.97 3.28 3.43
C THR A 93 15.74 2.46 3.07
N PRO A 94 15.78 1.64 2.00
CA PRO A 94 14.71 0.67 1.71
C PRO A 94 14.46 -0.30 2.86
N ILE A 95 15.50 -0.67 3.62
CA ILE A 95 15.41 -1.54 4.79
C ILE A 95 14.56 -0.86 5.88
N ASN A 96 14.94 0.35 6.31
CA ASN A 96 14.16 1.09 7.31
C ASN A 96 12.72 1.33 6.87
N SER A 97 12.52 1.64 5.58
CA SER A 97 11.20 1.77 4.98
C SER A 97 10.38 0.48 5.14
N SER A 98 10.97 -0.68 4.85
CA SER A 98 10.33 -1.98 5.02
C SER A 98 10.00 -2.30 6.48
N VAL A 99 10.88 -1.92 7.44
CA VAL A 99 10.61 -2.04 8.89
C VAL A 99 9.35 -1.28 9.26
N ILE A 100 9.33 0.01 8.91
CA ILE A 100 8.28 0.91 9.40
C ILE A 100 6.94 0.57 8.79
N VAL A 101 6.90 0.10 7.54
CA VAL A 101 5.68 -0.39 6.89
C VAL A 101 5.03 -1.53 7.68
N THR A 102 5.79 -2.30 8.48
CA THR A 102 5.22 -3.35 9.33
C THR A 102 4.36 -2.82 10.48
N LEU A 103 4.39 -1.53 10.77
CA LEU A 103 3.45 -0.87 11.70
C LEU A 103 2.05 -0.70 11.08
N THR A 104 1.94 -0.73 9.75
CA THR A 104 0.68 -0.49 9.03
C THR A 104 -0.47 -1.39 9.50
N PRO A 105 -0.33 -2.72 9.66
CA PRO A 105 -1.43 -3.57 10.09
C PRO A 105 -1.97 -3.22 11.48
N VAL A 106 -1.10 -2.80 12.38
CA VAL A 106 -1.48 -2.39 13.74
C VAL A 106 -2.29 -1.09 13.67
N ILE A 107 -1.81 -0.10 12.91
CA ILE A 107 -2.48 1.18 12.73
C ILE A 107 -3.84 0.98 12.04
N VAL A 108 -3.89 0.18 10.97
CA VAL A 108 -5.13 -0.13 10.24
C VAL A 108 -6.12 -0.85 11.14
N LEU A 109 -5.67 -1.78 12.00
CA LEU A 109 -6.56 -2.46 12.96
C LEU A 109 -7.19 -1.44 13.91
N ILE A 110 -6.39 -0.57 14.54
CA ILE A 110 -6.88 0.44 15.47
C ILE A 110 -7.90 1.36 14.78
N LEU A 111 -7.57 1.90 13.62
CA LEU A 111 -8.45 2.78 12.87
C LEU A 111 -9.73 2.07 12.39
N SER A 112 -9.64 0.81 11.96
CA SER A 112 -10.80 0.03 11.54
C SER A 112 -11.76 -0.26 12.69
N VAL A 113 -11.25 -0.49 13.89
CA VAL A 113 -12.08 -0.64 15.09
C VAL A 113 -12.81 0.65 15.43
N ILE A 114 -12.09 1.76 15.43
CA ILE A 114 -12.65 3.08 15.80
C ILE A 114 -13.70 3.54 14.78
N PHE A 115 -13.37 3.51 13.49
CA PHE A 115 -14.20 4.13 12.45
C PHE A 115 -15.17 3.18 11.76
N LEU A 116 -14.82 1.90 11.61
CA LEU A 116 -15.65 0.90 10.94
C LEU A 116 -16.31 -0.10 11.91
N LYS A 117 -16.02 0.02 13.20
CA LYS A 117 -16.49 -0.91 14.26
C LYS A 117 -16.17 -2.38 13.90
N GLU A 118 -14.99 -2.60 13.31
CA GLU A 118 -14.54 -3.92 12.92
C GLU A 118 -14.31 -4.79 14.16
N LEU A 119 -14.88 -6.00 14.17
CA LEU A 119 -14.74 -6.91 15.31
C LEU A 119 -13.31 -7.47 15.39
N ILE A 120 -12.70 -7.28 16.54
CA ILE A 120 -11.40 -7.87 16.85
C ILE A 120 -11.62 -9.31 17.28
N THR A 121 -10.92 -10.23 16.61
CA THR A 121 -10.88 -11.63 17.05
C THR A 121 -9.49 -11.97 17.59
N PRO A 122 -9.35 -12.88 18.57
CA PRO A 122 -8.03 -13.30 19.05
C PRO A 122 -7.11 -13.78 17.92
N LYS A 123 -7.67 -14.42 16.89
CA LYS A 123 -6.91 -14.85 15.70
C LYS A 123 -6.30 -13.68 14.92
N LYS A 124 -7.00 -12.54 14.80
CA LYS A 124 -6.45 -11.33 14.15
C LYS A 124 -5.28 -10.78 14.95
N ILE A 125 -5.41 -10.70 16.28
CA ILE A 125 -4.33 -10.21 17.16
C ILE A 125 -3.10 -11.12 17.04
N ILE A 126 -3.28 -12.43 17.18
CA ILE A 126 -2.18 -13.41 17.07
C ILE A 126 -1.55 -13.34 15.67
N GLY A 127 -2.35 -13.27 14.61
CA GLY A 127 -1.87 -13.20 13.25
C GLY A 127 -1.06 -11.93 12.98
N ILE A 128 -1.50 -10.77 13.50
CA ILE A 128 -0.75 -9.51 13.41
C ILE A 128 0.56 -9.61 14.20
N ALA A 129 0.54 -10.17 15.41
CA ALA A 129 1.75 -10.34 16.22
C ALA A 129 2.78 -11.28 15.55
N LEU A 130 2.33 -12.41 14.99
CA LEU A 130 3.20 -13.34 14.27
C LEU A 130 3.80 -12.71 13.00
N GLY A 131 2.96 -12.04 12.19
CA GLY A 131 3.42 -11.35 10.99
C GLY A 131 4.43 -10.25 11.30
N PHE A 132 4.17 -9.47 12.36
CA PHE A 132 5.08 -8.44 12.86
C PHE A 132 6.42 -9.03 13.31
N ALA A 133 6.39 -10.09 14.13
CA ALA A 133 7.61 -10.77 14.60
C ALA A 133 8.43 -11.32 13.42
N GLY A 134 7.79 -11.97 12.44
CA GLY A 134 8.45 -12.47 11.24
C GLY A 134 9.06 -11.35 10.39
N ALA A 135 8.32 -10.26 10.16
CA ALA A 135 8.82 -9.11 9.40
C ALA A 135 10.01 -8.44 10.09
N ILE A 136 9.96 -8.23 11.42
CA ILE A 136 11.08 -7.68 12.20
C ILE A 136 12.30 -8.59 12.12
N THR A 137 12.11 -9.92 12.20
CA THR A 137 13.21 -10.88 12.09
C THR A 137 13.93 -10.75 10.73
N LEU A 138 13.19 -10.66 9.61
CA LEU A 138 13.78 -10.45 8.28
C LEU A 138 14.62 -9.19 8.20
N ILE A 139 14.20 -8.14 8.89
CA ILE A 139 14.81 -6.84 8.87
C ILE A 139 16.09 -6.78 9.70
N LEU A 140 16.06 -7.38 10.88
CA LEU A 140 17.23 -7.39 11.79
C LEU A 140 18.38 -8.27 11.27
N TYR A 141 18.05 -9.33 10.54
CA TYR A 141 19.02 -10.31 10.06
C TYR A 141 19.20 -10.29 8.53
N GLY A 142 18.55 -9.34 7.81
CA GLY A 142 18.76 -9.13 6.38
C GLY A 142 20.09 -8.40 6.11
N ASN A 143 20.72 -8.71 4.97
CA ASN A 143 21.95 -8.03 4.54
C ASN A 143 21.68 -6.54 4.23
N SER A 144 22.59 -5.67 4.66
CA SER A 144 22.49 -4.23 4.44
C SER A 144 23.16 -3.83 3.13
N PHE A 145 22.37 -3.32 2.18
CA PHE A 145 22.92 -2.57 1.05
C PHE A 145 23.25 -1.14 1.50
N THR A 146 24.38 -0.60 1.02
CA THR A 146 24.72 0.81 1.24
C THR A 146 23.93 1.70 0.28
N PHE A 147 22.91 2.37 0.78
CA PHE A 147 22.16 3.39 0.05
C PHE A 147 22.50 4.79 0.59
N ASN A 148 22.46 5.79 -0.30
CA ASN A 148 22.52 7.18 0.15
C ASN A 148 21.27 7.51 0.99
N ALA A 149 21.48 7.82 2.28
CA ALA A 149 20.44 8.09 3.26
C ALA A 149 20.78 9.36 4.05
N PRO A 150 20.46 10.55 3.52
CA PRO A 150 20.95 11.83 4.05
C PRO A 150 20.37 12.19 5.41
N ASN A 151 19.19 11.69 5.79
CA ASN A 151 18.57 11.95 7.10
C ASN A 151 17.64 10.81 7.52
N ILE A 152 18.21 9.75 8.06
CA ILE A 152 17.47 8.55 8.48
C ILE A 152 16.39 8.85 9.53
N PRO A 153 16.63 9.62 10.63
CA PRO A 153 15.58 9.88 11.61
C PRO A 153 14.36 10.58 11.03
N LEU A 154 14.56 11.61 10.20
CA LEU A 154 13.46 12.32 9.55
C LEU A 154 12.75 11.40 8.53
N GLY A 155 13.51 10.65 7.73
CA GLY A 155 12.97 9.69 6.79
C GLY A 155 12.06 8.65 7.48
N ASN A 156 12.52 8.10 8.60
CA ASN A 156 11.75 7.15 9.39
C ASN A 156 10.47 7.76 9.99
N ALA A 157 10.54 8.99 10.51
CA ALA A 157 9.36 9.70 11.03
C ALA A 157 8.31 9.92 9.92
N LEU A 158 8.73 10.32 8.71
CA LEU A 158 7.83 10.47 7.56
C LEU A 158 7.18 9.13 7.17
N MET A 159 7.92 8.02 7.26
CA MET A 159 7.37 6.69 7.00
C MET A 159 6.32 6.25 8.02
N VAL A 160 6.48 6.60 9.31
CA VAL A 160 5.43 6.37 10.32
C VAL A 160 4.18 7.18 9.96
N GLY A 161 4.34 8.45 9.59
CA GLY A 161 3.24 9.28 9.09
C GLY A 161 2.57 8.69 7.85
N ASN A 162 3.35 8.12 6.92
CA ASN A 162 2.84 7.39 5.76
C ASN A 162 1.95 6.21 6.17
N ALA A 163 2.40 5.36 7.10
CA ALA A 163 1.63 4.21 7.57
C ALA A 163 0.29 4.65 8.19
N PHE A 164 0.27 5.74 8.94
CA PHE A 164 -0.96 6.34 9.47
C PHE A 164 -1.88 6.83 8.35
N CYS A 165 -1.36 7.61 7.40
CA CYS A 165 -2.14 8.13 6.27
C CYS A 165 -2.73 7.00 5.41
N PHE A 166 -1.96 5.94 5.18
CA PHE A 166 -2.47 4.76 4.46
C PHE A 166 -3.61 4.07 5.22
N GLY A 167 -3.49 3.94 6.54
CA GLY A 167 -4.56 3.42 7.39
C GLY A 167 -5.83 4.26 7.30
N VAL A 168 -5.72 5.59 7.41
CA VAL A 168 -6.86 6.52 7.25
C VAL A 168 -7.49 6.37 5.85
N TYR A 169 -6.67 6.33 4.79
CA TYR A 169 -7.14 6.10 3.43
C TYR A 169 -7.97 4.82 3.32
N LEU A 170 -7.45 3.68 3.77
CA LEU A 170 -8.14 2.39 3.68
C LEU A 170 -9.50 2.40 4.40
N VAL A 171 -9.55 3.02 5.57
CA VAL A 171 -10.78 3.12 6.38
C VAL A 171 -11.79 4.08 5.75
N MET A 172 -11.34 5.25 5.26
CA MET A 172 -12.21 6.24 4.63
C MET A 172 -12.75 5.76 3.29
N VAL A 173 -11.95 5.06 2.50
CA VAL A 173 -12.37 4.60 1.17
C VAL A 173 -13.22 3.32 1.21
N LYS A 174 -13.17 2.52 2.28
CA LYS A 174 -13.92 1.25 2.38
C LYS A 174 -15.41 1.39 2.12
N PRO A 175 -16.17 2.32 2.77
CA PRO A 175 -17.59 2.49 2.49
C PRO A 175 -17.85 2.95 1.05
N LEU A 176 -16.99 3.80 0.50
CA LEU A 176 -17.09 4.26 -0.89
C LEU A 176 -16.85 3.12 -1.88
N ALA A 177 -15.88 2.23 -1.61
CA ALA A 177 -15.58 1.07 -2.43
C ALA A 177 -16.75 0.07 -2.52
N LEU A 178 -17.59 0.00 -1.47
CA LEU A 178 -18.80 -0.82 -1.46
C LEU A 178 -19.95 -0.18 -2.25
N LYS A 179 -19.95 1.16 -2.38
CA LYS A 179 -21.03 1.92 -3.00
C LYS A 179 -20.77 2.20 -4.48
N TYR A 180 -19.54 2.49 -4.86
CA TYR A 180 -19.17 2.95 -6.19
C TYR A 180 -18.25 1.97 -6.93
N ASN A 181 -18.26 2.09 -8.27
CA ASN A 181 -17.28 1.40 -9.10
C ASN A 181 -15.87 1.91 -8.78
N THR A 182 -14.90 0.99 -8.76
CA THR A 182 -13.50 1.31 -8.50
C THR A 182 -12.96 2.40 -9.45
N ILE A 183 -13.28 2.29 -10.74
CA ILE A 183 -12.84 3.26 -11.76
C ILE A 183 -13.44 4.64 -11.48
N THR A 184 -14.72 4.72 -11.10
CA THR A 184 -15.38 5.98 -10.74
C THR A 184 -14.66 6.65 -9.58
N LEU A 185 -14.33 5.92 -8.50
CA LEU A 185 -13.62 6.48 -7.36
C LEU A 185 -12.22 6.96 -7.73
N MET A 186 -11.44 6.13 -8.41
CA MET A 186 -10.07 6.48 -8.81
C MET A 186 -10.03 7.66 -9.77
N LYS A 187 -10.98 7.72 -10.71
CA LYS A 187 -11.15 8.83 -11.65
C LYS A 187 -11.33 10.19 -10.97
N TRP A 188 -11.92 10.24 -9.78
CA TRP A 188 -12.09 11.48 -9.02
C TRP A 188 -10.99 11.70 -7.98
N MET A 189 -10.51 10.65 -7.33
CA MET A 189 -9.51 10.77 -6.27
C MET A 189 -8.13 11.18 -6.81
N PHE A 190 -7.70 10.66 -7.97
CA PHE A 190 -6.40 11.00 -8.53
C PHE A 190 -6.28 12.43 -9.01
N PRO A 191 -7.27 13.05 -9.74
CA PRO A 191 -7.23 14.48 -10.05
C PRO A 191 -7.21 15.39 -8.80
N LEU A 192 -7.96 15.03 -7.75
CA LEU A 192 -7.85 15.72 -6.46
C LEU A 192 -6.43 15.59 -5.89
N GLY A 193 -5.82 14.40 -6.01
CA GLY A 193 -4.42 14.19 -5.68
C GLY A 193 -3.48 15.08 -6.50
N VAL A 194 -3.72 15.25 -7.80
CA VAL A 194 -2.93 16.19 -8.65
C VAL A 194 -3.04 17.61 -8.11
N LEU A 195 -4.27 18.10 -7.87
CA LEU A 195 -4.48 19.46 -7.37
C LEU A 195 -3.75 19.72 -6.04
N MET A 196 -3.74 18.74 -5.13
CA MET A 196 -3.06 18.87 -3.84
C MET A 196 -1.53 18.76 -3.95
N ASN A 197 -1.01 17.93 -4.85
CA ASN A 197 0.43 17.73 -5.01
C ASN A 197 1.08 18.80 -5.88
N LEU A 198 0.35 19.41 -6.80
CA LEU A 198 0.87 20.37 -7.77
C LEU A 198 1.70 21.50 -7.10
N PRO A 199 1.19 22.23 -6.09
CA PRO A 199 1.95 23.32 -5.47
C PRO A 199 3.22 22.87 -4.75
N ILE A 200 3.28 21.60 -4.30
CA ILE A 200 4.41 21.04 -3.54
C ILE A 200 5.48 20.51 -4.50
N SER A 201 5.07 20.04 -5.68
CA SER A 201 5.89 19.13 -6.50
C SER A 201 6.27 19.71 -7.85
N ILE A 202 5.65 20.82 -8.27
CA ILE A 202 5.82 21.37 -9.64
C ILE A 202 7.28 21.80 -9.92
N SER A 203 7.97 22.35 -8.92
CA SER A 203 9.35 22.78 -9.05
C SER A 203 10.27 21.59 -9.40
N GLU A 204 10.28 20.52 -8.56
CA GLU A 204 11.10 19.33 -8.82
C GLU A 204 10.69 18.60 -10.11
N PHE A 205 9.42 18.69 -10.51
CA PHE A 205 8.92 18.07 -11.74
C PHE A 205 9.38 18.83 -12.99
N SER A 206 9.42 20.17 -12.94
CA SER A 206 9.85 21.01 -14.05
C SER A 206 11.38 21.01 -14.27
N GLU A 207 12.15 20.65 -13.24
CA GLU A 207 13.61 20.54 -13.31
C GLU A 207 14.09 19.25 -13.99
N VAL A 208 13.19 18.29 -14.27
CA VAL A 208 13.56 17.01 -14.90
C VAL A 208 13.89 17.24 -16.38
N ASP A 209 15.07 16.79 -16.79
CA ASP A 209 15.43 16.71 -18.21
C ASP A 209 14.79 15.48 -18.87
N TRP A 210 13.51 15.63 -19.26
CA TRP A 210 12.71 14.55 -19.84
C TRP A 210 13.28 13.95 -21.13
N MET A 211 14.05 14.73 -21.89
CA MET A 211 14.63 14.28 -23.15
C MET A 211 15.97 13.56 -22.96
N GLY A 212 16.70 13.89 -21.90
CA GLY A 212 18.00 13.29 -21.56
C GLY A 212 17.88 12.04 -20.66
N LEU A 213 16.67 11.57 -20.32
CA LEU A 213 16.51 10.40 -19.44
C LEU A 213 17.03 9.12 -20.10
N PRO A 214 17.92 8.35 -19.42
CA PRO A 214 18.33 7.05 -19.90
C PRO A 214 17.15 6.06 -19.79
N TRP A 215 17.16 5.04 -20.66
CA TRP A 215 16.12 3.99 -20.66
C TRP A 215 15.88 3.38 -19.28
N GLU A 216 16.94 3.24 -18.50
CA GLU A 216 16.85 2.70 -17.13
C GLU A 216 15.97 3.56 -16.21
N ALA A 217 16.02 4.87 -16.29
CA ALA A 217 15.15 5.77 -15.53
C ALA A 217 13.71 5.72 -16.07
N VAL A 218 13.55 5.72 -17.38
CA VAL A 218 12.22 5.71 -18.05
C VAL A 218 11.40 4.47 -17.65
N TRP A 219 11.98 3.27 -17.77
CA TRP A 219 11.22 2.06 -17.41
C TRP A 219 10.90 1.98 -15.92
N ARG A 220 11.79 2.47 -15.05
CA ARG A 220 11.55 2.51 -13.59
C ARG A 220 10.45 3.51 -13.24
N MET A 221 10.46 4.70 -13.83
CA MET A 221 9.36 5.67 -13.68
C MET A 221 8.05 5.10 -14.22
N GLY A 222 8.10 4.44 -15.39
CA GLY A 222 6.96 3.71 -15.95
C GLY A 222 6.42 2.63 -15.00
N PHE A 223 7.30 1.85 -14.36
CA PHE A 223 6.92 0.86 -13.35
C PHE A 223 6.21 1.53 -12.16
N VAL A 224 6.74 2.64 -11.67
CA VAL A 224 6.16 3.36 -10.53
C VAL A 224 4.78 3.92 -10.88
N VAL A 225 4.57 4.42 -12.08
CA VAL A 225 3.26 4.93 -12.54
C VAL A 225 2.28 3.79 -12.79
N LEU A 226 2.65 2.82 -13.62
CA LEU A 226 1.73 1.76 -14.08
C LEU A 226 1.46 0.74 -12.98
N PHE A 227 2.52 0.17 -12.41
CA PHE A 227 2.34 -0.93 -11.45
C PHE A 227 2.07 -0.41 -10.05
N THR A 228 2.93 0.45 -9.52
CA THR A 228 2.82 0.88 -8.12
C THR A 228 1.67 1.86 -7.88
N THR A 229 1.24 2.59 -8.90
CA THR A 229 0.16 3.56 -8.73
C THR A 229 -1.13 3.08 -9.38
N PHE A 230 -1.15 2.80 -10.67
CA PHE A 230 -2.39 2.42 -11.32
C PHE A 230 -2.86 1.01 -10.90
N PHE A 231 -2.06 -0.05 -11.17
CA PHE A 231 -2.49 -1.41 -10.87
C PHE A 231 -2.59 -1.70 -9.38
N ALA A 232 -1.65 -1.25 -8.55
CA ALA A 232 -1.71 -1.53 -7.12
C ALA A 232 -2.94 -0.89 -6.44
N TYR A 233 -3.31 0.34 -6.82
CA TYR A 233 -4.55 0.95 -6.31
C TYR A 233 -5.80 0.26 -6.83
N LEU A 234 -5.82 -0.15 -8.10
CA LEU A 234 -6.92 -0.92 -8.68
C LEU A 234 -7.12 -2.24 -7.93
N LEU A 235 -6.04 -3.00 -7.70
CA LEU A 235 -6.05 -4.27 -7.00
C LEU A 235 -6.47 -4.11 -5.53
N ASN A 236 -5.96 -3.09 -4.84
CA ASN A 236 -6.36 -2.80 -3.46
C ASN A 236 -7.84 -2.44 -3.36
N MET A 237 -8.35 -1.62 -4.27
CA MET A 237 -9.77 -1.25 -4.29
C MET A 237 -10.67 -2.44 -4.61
N PHE A 238 -10.24 -3.31 -5.52
CA PHE A 238 -10.94 -4.57 -5.80
C PHE A 238 -10.97 -5.46 -4.54
N ALA A 239 -9.82 -5.61 -3.86
CA ALA A 239 -9.73 -6.39 -2.64
C ALA A 239 -10.60 -5.81 -1.52
N LEU A 240 -10.61 -4.49 -1.33
CA LEU A 240 -11.41 -3.80 -0.32
C LEU A 240 -12.93 -4.04 -0.45
N LYS A 241 -13.44 -4.41 -1.61
CA LYS A 241 -14.87 -4.77 -1.76
C LYS A 241 -15.22 -6.02 -0.95
N GLU A 242 -14.33 -7.00 -0.93
CA GLU A 242 -14.60 -8.35 -0.40
C GLU A 242 -13.95 -8.60 0.98
N VAL A 243 -12.89 -7.87 1.33
CA VAL A 243 -12.17 -8.04 2.59
C VAL A 243 -12.08 -6.74 3.38
N PRO A 244 -11.94 -6.81 4.72
CA PRO A 244 -11.79 -5.62 5.55
C PRO A 244 -10.40 -4.98 5.37
N PRO A 245 -10.25 -3.67 5.69
CA PRO A 245 -8.98 -2.97 5.64
C PRO A 245 -7.85 -3.64 6.41
N THR A 246 -8.15 -4.23 7.58
CA THR A 246 -7.18 -4.99 8.39
C THR A 246 -6.56 -6.16 7.64
N THR A 247 -7.32 -6.83 6.77
CA THR A 247 -6.78 -7.91 5.93
C THR A 247 -5.77 -7.37 4.94
N ILE A 248 -6.06 -6.25 4.26
CA ILE A 248 -5.12 -5.60 3.34
C ILE A 248 -3.87 -5.12 4.09
N GLY A 249 -4.05 -4.51 5.25
CA GLY A 249 -2.94 -4.11 6.11
C GLY A 249 -1.97 -5.25 6.40
N VAL A 250 -2.49 -6.43 6.76
CA VAL A 250 -1.64 -7.60 7.10
C VAL A 250 -0.83 -8.11 5.90
N PHE A 251 -1.32 -7.95 4.68
CA PHE A 251 -0.53 -8.30 3.49
C PHE A 251 0.77 -7.48 3.37
N THR A 252 0.85 -6.29 3.98
CA THR A 252 2.09 -5.49 3.94
C THR A 252 3.27 -6.20 4.59
N TYR A 253 3.06 -7.15 5.49
CA TYR A 253 4.13 -7.99 6.05
C TYR A 253 4.86 -8.86 5.01
N LEU A 254 4.25 -9.08 3.84
CA LEU A 254 4.90 -9.79 2.75
C LEU A 254 5.92 -8.93 1.99
N GLN A 255 5.89 -7.60 2.14
CA GLN A 255 6.78 -6.71 1.38
C GLN A 255 8.28 -6.99 1.65
N PRO A 256 8.75 -7.08 2.90
CA PRO A 256 10.14 -7.44 3.18
C PRO A 256 10.52 -8.82 2.61
N LEU A 257 9.61 -9.79 2.71
CA LEU A 257 9.84 -11.14 2.17
C LEU A 257 9.99 -11.12 0.64
N ILE A 258 9.13 -10.38 -0.05
CA ILE A 258 9.20 -10.22 -1.51
C ILE A 258 10.50 -9.52 -1.92
N ALA A 259 10.93 -8.52 -1.16
CA ALA A 259 12.20 -7.84 -1.39
C ALA A 259 13.40 -8.81 -1.27
N ILE A 260 13.40 -9.69 -0.26
CA ILE A 260 14.45 -10.71 -0.06
C ILE A 260 14.41 -11.76 -1.17
N ILE A 261 13.24 -12.26 -1.55
CA ILE A 261 13.10 -13.22 -2.66
C ILE A 261 13.65 -12.60 -3.96
N TYR A 262 13.31 -11.34 -4.24
CA TYR A 262 13.82 -10.62 -5.39
C TYR A 262 15.37 -10.50 -5.35
N ALA A 263 15.92 -10.12 -4.18
CA ALA A 263 17.36 -10.03 -4.00
C ALA A 263 18.06 -11.39 -4.18
N SER A 264 17.44 -12.48 -3.73
CA SER A 264 17.98 -13.84 -3.90
C SER A 264 17.98 -14.30 -5.37
N ILE A 265 16.91 -13.99 -6.11
CA ILE A 265 16.82 -14.32 -7.55
C ILE A 265 17.84 -13.52 -8.37
N THR A 266 18.10 -12.26 -7.98
CA THR A 266 19.08 -11.40 -8.64
C THR A 266 20.54 -11.66 -8.20
N GLY A 267 20.77 -12.65 -7.34
CA GLY A 267 22.11 -13.03 -6.85
C GLY A 267 22.69 -12.07 -5.79
N ASN A 268 21.89 -11.14 -5.29
CA ASN A 268 22.31 -10.12 -4.32
C ASN A 268 22.12 -10.57 -2.86
N ASP A 269 21.45 -11.71 -2.62
CA ASP A 269 21.22 -12.28 -1.29
C ASP A 269 21.03 -13.80 -1.38
N GLN A 270 21.04 -14.49 -0.21
CA GLN A 270 20.79 -15.92 -0.11
C GLN A 270 19.75 -16.22 0.97
N MET A 271 18.89 -17.22 0.72
CA MET A 271 17.96 -17.72 1.72
C MET A 271 18.73 -18.55 2.75
N ASP A 272 18.55 -18.22 4.02
CA ASP A 272 19.10 -18.93 5.16
C ASP A 272 17.97 -19.42 6.11
N GLY A 273 18.37 -20.13 7.18
CA GLY A 273 17.40 -20.69 8.15
C GLY A 273 16.59 -19.61 8.86
N ILE A 274 17.17 -18.45 9.14
CA ILE A 274 16.49 -17.34 9.83
C ILE A 274 15.44 -16.71 8.91
N LYS A 275 15.81 -16.45 7.66
CA LYS A 275 14.89 -15.91 6.64
C LYS A 275 13.75 -16.88 6.35
N THR A 276 14.04 -18.20 6.35
CA THR A 276 13.00 -19.23 6.18
C THR A 276 12.04 -19.25 7.37
N LEU A 277 12.52 -19.19 8.61
CA LEU A 277 11.69 -19.12 9.81
C LEU A 277 10.81 -17.85 9.80
N ALA A 278 11.40 -16.72 9.48
CA ALA A 278 10.68 -15.46 9.38
C ALA A 278 9.59 -15.50 8.30
N ALA A 279 9.85 -16.13 7.15
CA ALA A 279 8.85 -16.35 6.11
C ALA A 279 7.67 -17.19 6.62
N ILE A 280 7.91 -18.26 7.36
CA ILE A 280 6.88 -19.10 7.97
C ILE A 280 6.02 -18.28 8.93
N LEU A 281 6.62 -17.43 9.78
CA LEU A 281 5.88 -16.56 10.70
C LEU A 281 5.01 -15.55 9.95
N VAL A 282 5.54 -14.91 8.89
CA VAL A 282 4.78 -13.95 8.07
C VAL A 282 3.59 -14.64 7.39
N PHE A 283 3.81 -15.76 6.70
CA PHE A 283 2.72 -16.49 6.04
C PHE A 283 1.70 -17.02 7.04
N GLY A 284 2.14 -17.52 8.20
CA GLY A 284 1.28 -17.95 9.29
C GLY A 284 0.41 -16.81 9.81
N GLY A 285 0.99 -15.62 9.99
CA GLY A 285 0.29 -14.40 10.39
C GLY A 285 -0.79 -13.99 9.38
N VAL A 286 -0.42 -13.87 8.10
CA VAL A 286 -1.36 -13.57 7.01
C VAL A 286 -2.48 -14.59 6.95
N TYR A 287 -2.17 -15.88 7.03
CA TYR A 287 -3.17 -16.96 7.02
C TYR A 287 -4.18 -16.86 8.16
N LEU A 288 -3.72 -16.59 9.40
CA LEU A 288 -4.61 -16.45 10.55
C LEU A 288 -5.59 -15.28 10.39
N VAL A 289 -5.13 -14.14 9.89
CA VAL A 289 -5.98 -12.95 9.69
C VAL A 289 -6.95 -13.13 8.53
N THR A 290 -6.55 -13.84 7.48
CA THR A 290 -7.38 -14.03 6.28
C THR A 290 -8.45 -15.09 6.44
N ARG A 291 -8.38 -15.95 7.47
CA ARG A 291 -9.41 -16.96 7.75
C ARG A 291 -10.77 -16.33 8.01
N LYS A 292 -11.81 -16.88 7.39
CA LYS A 292 -13.21 -16.52 7.72
C LYS A 292 -13.46 -16.79 9.21
N PRO A 293 -14.05 -15.84 9.97
CA PRO A 293 -14.51 -16.17 11.32
C PRO A 293 -15.53 -17.32 11.21
N LYS A 294 -15.41 -18.35 12.06
CA LYS A 294 -16.47 -19.35 12.18
C LYS A 294 -17.72 -18.59 12.56
N LYS A 295 -18.85 -18.80 11.82
CA LYS A 295 -20.16 -18.30 12.24
C LYS A 295 -20.40 -18.86 13.64
N VAL A 296 -20.35 -18.00 14.65
CA VAL A 296 -20.88 -18.34 15.98
C VAL A 296 -22.38 -18.41 15.75
N MET A 297 -22.93 -19.62 15.71
CA MET A 297 -24.38 -19.83 15.74
C MET A 297 -24.85 -19.17 17.04
N SER A 298 -25.63 -18.08 16.91
CA SER A 298 -26.25 -17.45 18.08
C SER A 298 -27.07 -18.50 18.82
N LYS A 299 -26.87 -18.54 20.13
CA LYS A 299 -27.61 -19.46 21.01
C LYS A 299 -29.16 -19.27 20.98
N GLU A 300 -29.63 -18.18 20.36
CA GLU A 300 -31.05 -17.84 20.21
C GLU A 300 -31.85 -18.78 19.30
N LYS A 301 -31.22 -19.51 18.36
CA LYS A 301 -31.94 -20.49 17.54
C LYS A 301 -32.12 -21.87 18.20
N LYS A 302 -31.54 -22.13 19.37
CA LYS A 302 -31.74 -23.41 20.09
C LYS A 302 -33.00 -23.43 20.95
N HIS A 303 -33.65 -22.31 21.24
CA HIS A 303 -34.87 -22.25 22.04
C HIS A 303 -36.19 -22.19 21.24
N GLN A 304 -36.13 -22.25 19.90
CA GLN A 304 -37.34 -22.30 19.06
C GLN A 304 -37.71 -23.72 18.60
N PHE A 305 -36.99 -24.76 19.02
CA PHE A 305 -37.26 -26.16 18.68
C PHE A 305 -37.23 -27.08 19.92
N GLN A 306 -37.66 -26.57 21.08
CA GLN A 306 -38.04 -27.42 22.23
C GLN A 306 -39.49 -27.17 22.62
#